data_cc807f7b7cad7196316c9505b8d759f6
#
_entry.id   cc807f7b7cad7196316c9505b8d759f6
#
_cell.length_a   1.000
_cell.length_b   1.000
_cell.length_c   1.000
_cell.angle_alpha   90.00
_cell.angle_beta   90.00
_cell.angle_gamma   90.00
#
_symmetry.space_group_name_H-M   'P 1'
#
loop_
_entity.id
_entity.type
_entity.pdbx_description
1 polymer ?
#
loop_
_entity_poly.entity_id
_entity_poly.type
_entity_poly.pdbx_seq_one_letter_code
_entity_poly.pdbx_strand_id
1 'polypeptide(L)'
;MTGSTSGRRGTIRRRNKGVYLLLLQLDESQQISIGRWGVRYFTRGFYAYVGSALNGLEARIKRHLSQNKKHHWQIDYLLDRACIYEVALVPTQERLECTLARALRKNLLCIRRFGSSDCHCPGHLFFATERNELETQVSRALSDLGLA
;
A
#
# COMPACT_ATOMS: atom_id res chain seq x y z
N MET A 1 -16.97 -18.69 -8.70
CA MET A 1 -16.70 -18.95 -8.15
C MET A 1 -16.45 -19.60 -7.83
N THR A 2 -16.20 -19.24 -8.16
CA THR A 2 -15.80 -19.64 -7.70
C THR A 2 -15.40 -20.29 -7.29
N GLY A 3 -15.07 -20.21 -7.54
CA GLY A 3 -14.68 -20.60 -7.02
C GLY A 3 -14.17 -21.15 -6.75
N SER A 4 -14.16 -20.96 -6.90
CA SER A 4 -13.72 -21.33 -6.46
C SER A 4 -13.38 -21.85 -6.01
N THR A 5 -13.12 -21.78 -6.12
CA THR A 5 -12.78 -22.15 -5.68
C THR A 5 -12.51 -22.72 -4.96
N SER A 6 -12.24 -22.79 -4.85
CA SER A 6 -11.93 -23.21 -4.24
C SER A 6 -11.41 -23.79 -3.72
N GLY A 7 -10.88 -24.06 -3.60
CA GLY A 7 -10.45 -24.43 -3.18
C GLY A 7 -9.73 -24.82 -2.92
N ARG A 8 -9.49 -24.88 -3.18
CA ARG A 8 -8.65 -24.97 -2.89
C ARG A 8 -7.96 -24.39 -2.61
N ARG A 9 -7.86 -24.26 -2.46
CA ARG A 9 -7.39 -23.37 -2.17
C ARG A 9 -6.22 -23.18 -1.63
N GLY A 10 -5.76 -23.15 -1.63
CA GLY A 10 -4.96 -22.84 -1.08
C GLY A 10 -3.63 -22.77 -0.76
N THR A 11 -3.01 -23.78 -0.62
CA THR A 11 -1.61 -23.76 -0.25
C THR A 11 -0.77 -22.97 -1.23
N ILE A 12 -1.09 -23.02 -2.51
CA ILE A 12 -0.35 -22.29 -3.52
C ILE A 12 -0.48 -20.79 -3.31
N ARG A 13 -1.65 -20.35 -2.91
CA ARG A 13 -1.90 -18.93 -2.74
C ARG A 13 -1.10 -18.30 -1.63
N ARG A 14 -0.75 -19.07 -0.63
CA ARG A 14 0.04 -18.53 0.48
C ARG A 14 1.39 -18.04 0.02
N ARG A 15 1.85 -18.53 -1.13
CA ARG A 15 3.14 -18.13 -1.65
C ARG A 15 3.07 -17.22 -2.84
N ASN A 16 1.90 -16.67 -3.10
CA ASN A 16 1.76 -15.72 -4.20
C ASN A 16 2.56 -14.48 -3.91
N LYS A 17 3.51 -14.23 -4.78
CA LYS A 17 4.27 -12.99 -4.75
C LYS A 17 3.47 -11.92 -5.48
N GLY A 18 3.79 -10.68 -5.19
CA GLY A 18 3.14 -9.63 -5.93
C GLY A 18 3.29 -8.28 -5.30
N VAL A 19 2.52 -7.35 -5.82
CA VAL A 19 2.42 -5.99 -5.34
C VAL A 19 1.07 -5.81 -4.72
N TYR A 20 0.96 -4.86 -3.81
CA TYR A 20 -0.32 -4.55 -3.20
C TYR A 20 -0.44 -3.07 -2.93
N LEU A 21 -1.68 -2.64 -2.78
CA LEU A 21 -2.00 -1.29 -2.38
C LEU A 21 -2.81 -1.35 -1.11
N LEU A 22 -2.45 -0.51 -0.15
CA LEU A 22 -3.27 -0.29 1.03
C LEU A 22 -3.89 1.08 0.88
N LEU A 23 -5.21 1.16 0.96
CA LEU A 23 -5.90 2.45 0.96
C LEU A 23 -6.25 2.79 2.38
N LEU A 24 -5.82 3.97 2.83
CA LEU A 24 -5.88 4.38 4.22
C LEU A 24 -6.68 5.64 4.39
N GLN A 25 -7.27 5.79 5.56
CA GLN A 25 -7.94 7.01 5.97
C GLN A 25 -7.31 7.51 7.26
N LEU A 26 -6.89 8.76 7.27
CA LEU A 26 -6.39 9.44 8.47
C LEU A 26 -7.42 10.50 8.84
N ASP A 27 -8.01 10.37 10.01
CA ASP A 27 -9.14 11.21 10.40
C ASP A 27 -8.75 12.62 10.83
N GLU A 28 -7.53 12.77 11.34
CA GLU A 28 -7.07 14.07 11.84
C GLU A 28 -5.63 14.32 11.43
N SER A 29 -5.36 15.54 10.99
CA SER A 29 -4.00 15.97 10.69
C SER A 29 -3.19 15.90 11.97
N GLN A 30 -1.99 15.33 11.91
CA GLN A 30 -1.20 15.12 13.11
C GLN A 30 0.26 14.86 12.78
N GLN A 31 1.10 15.02 13.79
CA GLN A 31 2.49 14.63 13.71
C GLN A 31 2.60 13.19 14.18
N ILE A 32 3.37 12.40 13.44
CA ILE A 32 3.54 10.98 13.74
C ILE A 32 5.04 10.69 13.76
N SER A 33 5.50 10.00 14.79
CA SER A 33 6.89 9.57 14.87
C SER A 33 7.07 8.34 14.00
N ILE A 34 7.93 8.45 13.00
CA ILE A 34 8.17 7.37 12.02
C ILE A 34 9.57 6.79 12.26
N GLY A 35 9.75 6.16 13.41
CA GLY A 35 11.02 5.52 13.74
C GLY A 35 12.21 6.45 13.52
N ARG A 36 13.19 5.97 12.78
CA ARG A 36 14.40 6.73 12.49
C ARG A 36 14.18 8.02 11.73
N TRP A 37 13.07 8.11 11.01
CA TRP A 37 12.75 9.30 10.23
C TRP A 37 12.36 10.47 11.11
N GLY A 38 12.12 10.22 12.39
CA GLY A 38 11.68 11.25 13.29
C GLY A 38 10.23 11.59 13.11
N VAL A 39 9.85 12.76 13.61
CA VAL A 39 8.46 13.19 13.58
C VAL A 39 8.16 13.85 12.25
N ARG A 40 7.07 13.41 11.62
CA ARG A 40 6.60 14.00 10.36
C ARG A 40 5.13 14.32 10.45
N TYR A 41 4.72 15.37 9.74
CA TYR A 41 3.34 15.82 9.72
C TYR A 41 2.56 15.11 8.61
N PHE A 42 1.39 14.59 8.96
CA PHE A 42 0.49 13.96 7.99
C PHE A 42 -0.85 14.66 8.01
N THR A 43 -1.29 15.08 6.83
CA THR A 43 -2.55 15.79 6.66
C THR A 43 -3.72 14.81 6.71
N ARG A 44 -4.79 15.23 7.35
CA ARG A 44 -6.06 14.49 7.31
C ARG A 44 -6.45 14.22 5.86
N GLY A 45 -6.84 12.99 5.56
CA GLY A 45 -7.26 12.62 4.22
C GLY A 45 -7.04 11.16 3.93
N PHE A 46 -6.75 10.87 2.68
CA PHE A 46 -6.70 9.51 2.18
C PHE A 46 -5.35 9.21 1.55
N TYR A 47 -4.83 8.03 1.81
CA TYR A 47 -3.49 7.66 1.38
C TYR A 47 -3.50 6.30 0.69
N ALA A 48 -2.64 6.16 -0.30
CA ALA A 48 -2.41 4.87 -0.95
C ALA A 48 -0.94 4.49 -0.76
N TYR A 49 -0.72 3.32 -0.20
CA TYR A 49 0.62 2.81 0.02
C TYR A 49 0.87 1.62 -0.90
N VAL A 50 1.99 1.67 -1.63
CA VAL A 50 2.39 0.59 -2.53
C VAL A 50 3.45 -0.24 -1.87
N GLY A 51 3.23 -1.55 -1.80
CA GLY A 51 4.21 -2.45 -1.24
C GLY A 51 4.36 -3.69 -2.11
N SER A 52 5.43 -4.45 -1.83
CA SER A 52 5.62 -5.72 -2.49
C SER A 52 5.81 -6.81 -1.45
N ALA A 53 5.43 -8.02 -1.81
CA ALA A 53 5.52 -9.17 -0.92
C ALA A 53 6.22 -10.30 -1.65
N LEU A 54 7.47 -10.55 -1.28
CA LEU A 54 8.27 -11.60 -1.91
C LEU A 54 7.96 -12.96 -1.31
N ASN A 55 7.46 -12.99 -0.07
CA ASN A 55 7.17 -14.24 0.64
C ASN A 55 5.68 -14.54 0.73
N GLY A 56 4.88 -13.84 -0.07
CA GLY A 56 3.46 -14.09 -0.12
C GLY A 56 2.63 -12.87 0.25
N LEU A 57 1.64 -12.57 -0.61
CA LEU A 57 0.76 -11.43 -0.42
C LEU A 57 -0.10 -11.59 0.83
N GLU A 58 -0.65 -12.78 1.02
CA GLU A 58 -1.57 -13.00 2.14
C GLU A 58 -0.91 -12.77 3.49
N ALA A 59 0.31 -13.28 3.65
CA ALA A 59 1.04 -13.13 4.90
C ALA A 59 1.35 -11.66 5.17
N ARG A 60 1.75 -10.94 4.13
CA ARG A 60 2.09 -9.52 4.26
C ARG A 60 0.87 -8.69 4.63
N ILE A 61 -0.26 -8.94 3.97
CA ILE A 61 -1.49 -8.21 4.27
C ILE A 61 -1.97 -8.54 5.67
N LYS A 62 -1.92 -9.80 6.06
CA LYS A 62 -2.30 -10.19 7.42
C LYS A 62 -1.47 -9.44 8.45
N ARG A 63 -0.18 -9.28 8.19
CA ARG A 63 0.68 -8.53 9.09
C ARG A 63 0.27 -7.07 9.17
N HIS A 64 -0.02 -6.45 8.04
CA HIS A 64 -0.45 -5.04 8.04
C HIS A 64 -1.74 -4.82 8.82
N LEU A 65 -2.64 -5.78 8.77
CA LEU A 65 -3.93 -5.68 9.47
C LEU A 65 -3.82 -5.99 10.95
N SER A 66 -2.71 -6.56 11.39
CA SER A 66 -2.51 -6.91 12.79
C SER A 66 -2.24 -5.66 13.61
N GLN A 67 -2.85 -5.59 14.80
CA GLN A 67 -2.66 -4.45 15.70
C GLN A 67 -1.51 -4.67 16.68
N ASN A 68 -1.05 -5.90 16.81
CA ASN A 68 -0.01 -6.24 17.78
C ASN A 68 1.31 -6.59 17.12
N LYS A 69 1.64 -5.87 16.05
CA LYS A 69 2.89 -6.13 15.35
C LYS A 69 4.01 -5.28 15.88
N LYS A 70 5.21 -5.81 15.75
CA LYS A 70 6.41 -5.05 16.05
C LYS A 70 6.71 -4.15 14.84
N HIS A 71 6.97 -2.89 15.09
CA HIS A 71 7.22 -1.94 13.99
C HIS A 71 8.52 -2.30 13.28
N HIS A 72 8.45 -2.36 11.97
CA HIS A 72 9.57 -2.71 11.12
C HIS A 72 9.73 -1.74 9.94
N TRP A 73 8.61 -1.41 9.29
CA TRP A 73 8.61 -0.48 8.16
C TRP A 73 7.97 0.85 8.55
N GLN A 74 8.25 1.88 7.76
CA GLN A 74 7.66 3.19 8.00
C GLN A 74 6.14 3.14 8.04
N ILE A 75 5.55 2.34 7.18
CA ILE A 75 4.08 2.21 7.13
C ILE A 75 3.50 1.70 8.46
N ASP A 76 4.25 0.91 9.20
CA ASP A 76 3.75 0.39 10.48
C ASP A 76 3.40 1.51 11.44
N TYR A 77 4.20 2.58 11.44
CA TYR A 77 3.94 3.72 12.33
C TYR A 77 2.72 4.52 11.90
N LEU A 78 2.53 4.66 10.59
CA LEU A 78 1.34 5.35 10.09
C LEU A 78 0.09 4.54 10.39
N LEU A 79 0.17 3.22 10.31
CA LEU A 79 -0.98 2.35 10.58
C LEU A 79 -1.42 2.36 12.04
N ASP A 80 -0.60 2.88 12.95
CA ASP A 80 -1.03 3.09 14.33
C ASP A 80 -2.10 4.17 14.42
N ARG A 81 -2.15 5.05 13.43
CA ARG A 81 -3.03 6.22 13.46
C ARG A 81 -4.05 6.24 12.34
N ALA A 82 -3.78 5.55 11.24
CA ALA A 82 -4.66 5.52 10.09
C ALA A 82 -5.29 4.15 9.95
N CYS A 83 -6.47 4.10 9.33
CA CYS A 83 -7.20 2.86 9.15
C CYS A 83 -7.08 2.39 7.70
N ILE A 84 -6.84 1.09 7.52
CA ILE A 84 -6.89 0.48 6.19
C ILE A 84 -8.36 0.23 5.89
N TYR A 85 -8.86 0.82 4.80
CA TYR A 85 -10.26 0.60 4.43
C TYR A 85 -10.40 -0.24 3.16
N GLU A 86 -9.32 -0.44 2.44
CA GLU A 86 -9.35 -1.28 1.25
C GLU A 86 -7.96 -1.78 0.93
N VAL A 87 -7.88 -3.00 0.37
CA VAL A 87 -6.63 -3.62 -0.04
C VAL A 87 -6.81 -4.10 -1.47
N ALA A 88 -5.85 -3.76 -2.34
CA ALA A 88 -5.82 -4.26 -3.71
C ALA A 88 -4.61 -5.16 -3.86
N LEU A 89 -4.81 -6.37 -4.37
CA LEU A 89 -3.75 -7.35 -4.55
C LEU A 89 -3.47 -7.54 -6.03
N VAL A 90 -2.18 -7.55 -6.38
CA VAL A 90 -1.75 -7.78 -7.75
C VAL A 90 -0.72 -8.91 -7.75
N PRO A 91 -1.19 -10.18 -7.82
CA PRO A 91 -0.25 -11.30 -7.88
C PRO A 91 0.57 -11.23 -9.16
N THR A 92 1.87 -11.30 -9.02
CA THR A 92 2.77 -11.22 -10.17
C THR A 92 4.16 -11.68 -9.76
N GLN A 93 4.89 -12.22 -10.73
CA GLN A 93 6.29 -12.56 -10.54
C GLN A 93 7.19 -11.39 -10.90
N GLU A 94 6.63 -10.34 -11.49
CA GLU A 94 7.40 -9.18 -11.89
C GLU A 94 7.50 -8.17 -10.76
N ARG A 95 8.56 -7.37 -10.82
CA ARG A 95 8.77 -6.33 -9.82
C ARG A 95 8.07 -5.06 -10.27
N LEU A 96 6.80 -4.96 -9.97
CA LEU A 96 5.98 -3.84 -10.44
C LEU A 96 5.81 -2.72 -9.42
N GLU A 97 6.41 -2.84 -8.26
CA GLU A 97 6.22 -1.86 -7.20
C GLU A 97 6.56 -0.45 -7.65
N CYS A 98 7.75 -0.26 -8.20
CA CYS A 98 8.17 1.07 -8.63
C CYS A 98 7.41 1.54 -9.87
N THR A 99 7.03 0.61 -10.74
CA THR A 99 6.23 0.94 -11.92
C THR A 99 4.87 1.48 -11.50
N LEU A 100 4.23 0.81 -10.55
CA LEU A 100 2.95 1.25 -10.04
C LEU A 100 3.07 2.59 -9.30
N ALA A 101 4.12 2.74 -8.48
CA ALA A 101 4.36 3.99 -7.78
C ALA A 101 4.53 5.16 -8.76
N ARG A 102 5.24 4.91 -9.86
CA ARG A 102 5.43 5.94 -10.88
C ARG A 102 4.12 6.34 -11.53
N ALA A 103 3.25 5.36 -11.77
CA ALA A 103 1.94 5.64 -12.36
C ALA A 103 1.08 6.47 -11.42
N LEU A 104 1.11 6.17 -10.14
CA LEU A 104 0.34 6.92 -9.14
C LEU A 104 0.86 8.34 -9.00
N ARG A 105 2.17 8.52 -9.07
CA ARG A 105 2.78 9.83 -8.88
C ARG A 105 2.37 10.83 -9.96
N LYS A 106 1.89 10.37 -11.09
CA LYS A 106 1.48 11.27 -12.16
C LYS A 106 0.32 12.18 -11.73
N ASN A 107 -0.56 11.67 -10.89
CA ASN A 107 -1.79 12.39 -10.56
C ASN A 107 -2.09 12.51 -9.08
N LEU A 108 -1.20 12.02 -8.22
CA LEU A 108 -1.37 12.10 -6.77
C LEU A 108 -0.13 12.70 -6.15
N LEU A 109 -0.33 13.41 -5.05
CA LEU A 109 0.79 13.94 -4.29
C LEU A 109 1.57 12.80 -3.67
N CYS A 110 2.86 12.77 -3.90
CA CYS A 110 3.74 11.75 -3.32
C CYS A 110 4.31 12.25 -1.99
N ILE A 111 4.21 11.40 -0.97
CA ILE A 111 4.86 11.67 0.31
C ILE A 111 6.31 11.22 0.16
N ARG A 112 7.20 12.18 0.02
CA ARG A 112 8.58 11.91 -0.36
C ARG A 112 9.31 11.07 0.68
N ARG A 113 10.10 10.13 0.17
CA ARG A 113 11.00 9.29 0.97
C ARG A 113 10.26 8.35 1.92
N PHE A 114 8.99 8.12 1.66
CA PHE A 114 8.22 7.18 2.46
C PHE A 114 8.15 5.84 1.73
N GLY A 115 8.67 4.81 2.37
CA GLY A 115 8.59 3.45 1.83
C GLY A 115 9.47 3.17 0.64
N SER A 116 10.44 4.02 0.34
CA SER A 116 11.28 3.89 -0.85
C SER A 116 12.77 3.76 -0.52
N SER A 117 13.11 3.23 0.65
CA SER A 117 14.51 3.11 1.04
C SER A 117 15.29 2.12 0.17
N ASP A 118 14.61 1.18 -0.45
CA ASP A 118 15.24 0.14 -1.25
C ASP A 118 15.22 0.42 -2.75
N CYS A 119 14.83 1.62 -3.16
CA CYS A 119 14.74 1.94 -4.58
C CYS A 119 14.97 3.43 -4.78
N HIS A 120 14.91 3.85 -6.05
CA HIS A 120 15.15 5.25 -6.41
C HIS A 120 13.87 6.06 -6.56
N CYS A 121 12.73 5.49 -6.18
CA CYS A 121 11.46 6.21 -6.25
C CYS A 121 11.43 7.33 -5.23
N PRO A 122 10.77 8.47 -5.54
CA PRO A 122 10.60 9.53 -4.55
C PRO A 122 9.84 9.09 -3.31
N GLY A 123 8.92 8.15 -3.45
CA GLY A 123 8.17 7.60 -2.33
C GLY A 123 7.15 6.59 -2.81
N HIS A 124 6.60 5.83 -1.89
CA HIS A 124 5.58 4.83 -2.18
C HIS A 124 4.28 5.09 -1.45
N LEU A 125 4.11 6.29 -0.91
CA LEU A 125 2.88 6.72 -0.24
C LEU A 125 2.34 7.93 -0.97
N PHE A 126 1.05 7.90 -1.29
CA PHE A 126 0.40 8.94 -2.09
C PHE A 126 -0.83 9.46 -1.37
N PHE A 127 -1.17 10.71 -1.59
CA PHE A 127 -2.19 11.42 -0.83
C PHE A 127 -3.22 12.08 -1.72
N ALA A 128 -4.48 12.05 -1.26
CA ALA A 128 -5.57 12.85 -1.82
C ALA A 128 -6.44 13.34 -0.68
N THR A 129 -7.04 14.53 -0.86
CA THR A 129 -7.93 15.08 0.15
C THR A 129 -9.28 14.37 0.17
N GLU A 130 -9.70 13.80 -0.97
CA GLU A 130 -10.99 13.15 -1.10
C GLU A 130 -10.83 11.69 -1.42
N ARG A 131 -11.66 10.86 -0.80
CA ARG A 131 -11.62 9.41 -1.02
C ARG A 131 -11.85 9.06 -2.49
N ASN A 132 -12.83 9.71 -3.10
CA ASN A 132 -13.17 9.44 -4.49
C ASN A 132 -12.00 9.77 -5.42
N GLU A 133 -11.29 10.83 -5.13
CA GLU A 133 -10.12 11.20 -5.92
C GLU A 133 -9.04 10.13 -5.84
N LEU A 134 -8.76 9.66 -4.63
CA LEU A 134 -7.75 8.63 -4.44
C LEU A 134 -8.13 7.36 -5.21
N GLU A 135 -9.36 6.92 -5.04
CA GLU A 135 -9.81 5.68 -5.67
C GLU A 135 -9.82 5.77 -7.19
N THR A 136 -10.20 6.93 -7.72
CA THR A 136 -10.19 7.15 -9.16
C THR A 136 -8.78 7.04 -9.72
N GLN A 137 -7.81 7.66 -9.06
CA GLN A 137 -6.43 7.63 -9.56
C GLN A 137 -5.78 6.27 -9.38
N VAL A 138 -6.13 5.56 -8.31
CA VAL A 138 -5.65 4.20 -8.12
C VAL A 138 -6.18 3.29 -9.23
N SER A 139 -7.47 3.36 -9.50
CA SER A 139 -8.08 2.55 -10.56
C SER A 139 -7.46 2.87 -11.91
N ARG A 140 -7.22 4.15 -12.19
CA ARG A 140 -6.62 4.56 -13.45
C ARG A 140 -5.20 4.03 -13.60
N ALA A 141 -4.42 4.10 -12.53
CA ALA A 141 -3.04 3.61 -12.57
C ALA A 141 -3.01 2.11 -12.82
N LEU A 142 -3.87 1.36 -12.14
CA LEU A 142 -3.93 -0.09 -12.34
C LEU A 142 -4.38 -0.43 -13.76
N SER A 143 -5.37 0.30 -14.27
CA SER A 143 -5.89 0.09 -15.62
C SER A 143 -4.82 0.40 -16.67
N ASP A 144 -4.09 1.50 -16.50
CA ASP A 144 -3.04 1.90 -17.44
C ASP A 144 -1.93 0.86 -17.53
N LEU A 145 -1.71 0.12 -16.47
CA LEU A 145 -0.68 -0.92 -16.44
C LEU A 145 -1.22 -2.30 -16.79
N GLY A 146 -2.52 -2.37 -17.13
CA GLY A 146 -3.15 -3.65 -17.46
C GLY A 146 -3.35 -4.55 -16.26
N LEU A 147 -3.43 -3.98 -15.06
CA LEU A 147 -3.52 -4.75 -13.83
C LEU A 147 -4.93 -4.80 -13.24
N ALA A 148 -5.86 -4.05 -13.81
CA ALA A 148 -7.23 -4.02 -13.30
C ALA A 148 -8.22 -4.49 -14.32
#